data_5040e0c5d3fa787e3383900d298f0047
#
_entry.id   5040e0c5d3fa787e3383900d298f0047
#
_cell.length_a   1.000
_cell.length_b   1.000
_cell.length_c   1.000
_cell.angle_alpha   90.00
_cell.angle_beta   90.00
_cell.angle_gamma   90.00
#
_symmetry.space_group_name_H-M   'P 1'
#
loop_
_entity.id
_entity.type
_entity.pdbx_description
1 polymer ?
#
loop_
_entity_poly.entity_id
_entity_poly.type
_entity_poly.pdbx_seq_one_letter_code
_entity_poly.pdbx_strand_id
1 'polypeptide(L)'
;MRFPDKVRAAAVSAAASVVAVYAAFAAASGSSTSAPPVRTDADRNATPLRVDMRRIGTLRPKDVREVGDSNWTIDGAPVDRDFAAFDKYCNYLPALGVRKIRILTGWAKSERVRGQIDVAWLDRIVDWCAAHGMEALLELSYGNPIYPGAGGAGLADGIPNTEEGLAAWDRWVEFLATHFKGRVREWAMWNEPDIRPKDNTPEMIAAFNVRSAKILRRHMPDCRLHALSLANNDPKLLEDCIRPMGDDAKLFDTFIYHGYVANPDFSYPTVEQSKKVLAKYAPHAKLRQGENGAPSEFMDRFALALRPWSEVSQAKYDMRRALGDLGHDVESGLFCIVDINYQPPTFPVFFCNRKGYLRLNPSNDVIQVKRAFYAMQNVAGVFNHDLTRVADRGITTTDRTLALYEYKTDKGLPLFVFWNRGPVKMKHLGRKVKTEAEIEADVELDGEAAPGDSFETRDETFEWTGSPLRDPVWVDLMTGWIYAVPAERQIVHATGTTFVRIPAYDSPCFLTERAAVLP
;
A
#
# COMPACT_ATOMS: atom_id res chain seq x y z
N MET A 1 36.16 -11.18 39.00
CA MET A 1 37.06 -10.23 38.31
C MET A 1 36.49 -8.83 38.49
N ARG A 2 37.22 -7.93 39.15
CA ARG A 2 36.82 -6.52 39.33
C ARG A 2 37.24 -5.74 38.10
N PHE A 3 36.28 -5.12 37.42
CA PHE A 3 36.58 -4.19 36.31
C PHE A 3 37.14 -2.88 36.85
N PRO A 4 38.10 -2.22 36.18
CA PRO A 4 38.71 -0.98 36.63
C PRO A 4 37.71 0.19 36.64
N ASP A 5 37.78 1.03 37.68
CA ASP A 5 36.86 2.17 37.92
C ASP A 5 36.78 3.22 36.78
N LYS A 6 37.76 3.27 35.91
CA LYS A 6 37.73 4.15 34.71
C LYS A 6 36.67 3.80 33.68
N VAL A 7 36.20 2.54 33.61
CA VAL A 7 35.13 2.12 32.68
C VAL A 7 33.75 2.53 33.21
N ARG A 8 33.58 2.58 34.52
CA ARG A 8 32.33 3.07 35.14
C ARG A 8 32.10 4.56 34.94
N ALA A 9 33.18 5.38 35.02
CA ALA A 9 33.06 6.82 34.80
C ALA A 9 32.69 7.19 33.35
N ALA A 10 33.20 6.45 32.36
CA ALA A 10 32.88 6.66 30.95
C ALA A 10 31.45 6.27 30.62
N ALA A 11 30.94 5.18 31.20
CA ALA A 11 29.55 4.72 30.97
C ALA A 11 28.50 5.68 31.61
N VAL A 12 28.83 6.25 32.79
CA VAL A 12 27.94 7.22 33.44
C VAL A 12 27.95 8.56 32.71
N SER A 13 29.11 8.98 32.17
CA SER A 13 29.20 10.23 31.38
C SER A 13 28.47 10.12 30.04
N ALA A 14 28.52 8.96 29.36
CA ALA A 14 27.78 8.72 28.11
C ALA A 14 26.27 8.68 28.34
N ALA A 15 25.81 8.06 29.43
CA ALA A 15 24.38 8.04 29.78
C ALA A 15 23.85 9.43 30.14
N ALA A 16 24.64 10.23 30.89
CA ALA A 16 24.26 11.60 31.23
C ALA A 16 24.22 12.54 30.01
N SER A 17 25.11 12.34 29.04
CA SER A 17 25.12 13.12 27.79
C SER A 17 23.92 12.78 26.89
N VAL A 18 23.53 11.50 26.82
CA VAL A 18 22.33 11.07 26.07
C VAL A 18 21.05 11.61 26.72
N VAL A 19 20.95 11.58 28.05
CA VAL A 19 19.78 12.13 28.77
C VAL A 19 19.70 13.66 28.60
N ALA A 20 20.82 14.37 28.61
CA ALA A 20 20.85 15.82 28.41
C ALA A 20 20.46 16.23 26.98
N VAL A 21 20.84 15.45 25.96
CA VAL A 21 20.39 15.66 24.57
C VAL A 21 18.91 15.40 24.45
N TYR A 22 18.35 14.35 25.08
CA TYR A 22 16.91 14.09 25.12
C TYR A 22 16.12 15.19 25.84
N ALA A 23 16.64 15.71 26.96
CA ALA A 23 16.01 16.80 27.68
C ALA A 23 16.03 18.14 26.89
N ALA A 24 17.09 18.41 26.13
CA ALA A 24 17.15 19.57 25.24
C ALA A 24 16.20 19.48 24.05
N PHE A 25 15.97 18.27 23.48
CA PHE A 25 14.97 18.05 22.45
C PHE A 25 13.54 18.13 22.99
N ALA A 26 13.28 17.64 24.19
CA ALA A 26 11.95 17.75 24.82
C ALA A 26 11.58 19.19 25.21
N ALA A 27 12.57 20.02 25.56
CA ALA A 27 12.34 21.43 25.92
C ALA A 27 12.11 22.35 24.69
N ALA A 28 12.52 21.92 23.49
CA ALA A 28 12.29 22.65 22.24
C ALA A 28 10.94 22.35 21.58
N SER A 29 10.20 21.34 22.06
CA SER A 29 8.86 21.00 21.56
C SER A 29 7.78 21.76 22.33
N GLY A 30 7.72 23.08 22.16
CA GLY A 30 6.50 23.83 22.42
C GLY A 30 5.40 23.21 21.56
N SER A 31 4.40 22.58 22.18
CA SER A 31 3.26 21.96 21.51
C SER A 31 2.45 23.01 20.75
N SER A 32 2.82 23.31 19.52
CA SER A 32 1.92 23.97 18.60
C SER A 32 0.92 22.93 18.11
N THR A 33 -0.31 23.02 18.57
CA THR A 33 -1.45 22.21 18.11
C THR A 33 -1.94 22.59 16.69
N SER A 34 -1.18 23.43 15.97
CA SER A 34 -1.47 23.75 14.58
C SER A 34 -0.95 22.63 13.68
N ALA A 35 -1.84 22.09 12.83
CA ALA A 35 -1.42 21.22 11.73
C ALA A 35 -0.27 21.89 10.95
N PRO A 36 0.76 21.14 10.52
CA PRO A 36 1.85 21.71 9.74
C PRO A 36 1.26 22.42 8.51
N PRO A 37 1.87 23.52 8.05
CA PRO A 37 1.35 24.26 6.91
C PRO A 37 1.20 23.29 5.75
N VAL A 38 -0.03 23.16 5.26
CA VAL A 38 -0.30 22.45 4.00
C VAL A 38 0.53 23.19 2.94
N ARG A 39 1.39 22.45 2.21
CA ARG A 39 2.13 23.05 1.09
C ARG A 39 1.15 23.78 0.18
N THR A 40 1.52 24.97 -0.27
CA THR A 40 0.75 25.69 -1.30
C THR A 40 0.62 24.82 -2.55
N ASP A 41 -0.35 25.08 -3.43
CA ASP A 41 -0.46 24.33 -4.68
C ASP A 41 0.82 24.41 -5.52
N ALA A 42 1.56 25.52 -5.45
CA ALA A 42 2.85 25.69 -6.10
C ALA A 42 3.92 24.76 -5.50
N ASP A 43 4.04 24.71 -4.17
CA ASP A 43 5.02 23.85 -3.48
C ASP A 43 4.67 22.35 -3.62
N ARG A 44 3.39 22.05 -3.56
CA ARG A 44 2.82 20.72 -3.67
C ARG A 44 3.15 20.08 -5.03
N ASN A 45 3.09 20.87 -6.10
CA ASN A 45 3.23 20.41 -7.49
C ASN A 45 4.56 20.82 -8.12
N ALA A 46 5.46 21.48 -7.39
CA ALA A 46 6.76 21.90 -7.93
C ALA A 46 7.62 20.71 -8.35
N THR A 47 7.92 20.60 -9.63
CA THR A 47 8.81 19.60 -10.21
C THR A 47 9.62 20.20 -11.36
N PRO A 48 10.78 19.60 -11.72
CA PRO A 48 11.51 20.00 -12.91
C PRO A 48 10.92 19.44 -14.21
N LEU A 49 9.76 18.78 -14.18
CA LEU A 49 9.10 18.23 -15.37
C LEU A 49 8.94 19.31 -16.44
N ARG A 50 9.40 19.03 -17.67
CA ARG A 50 9.26 19.87 -18.85
C ARG A 50 8.45 19.14 -19.90
N VAL A 51 7.35 19.73 -20.31
CA VAL A 51 6.45 19.19 -21.32
C VAL A 51 6.15 20.30 -22.32
N ASP A 52 6.42 20.01 -23.59
CA ASP A 52 6.11 20.93 -24.70
C ASP A 52 4.64 20.81 -25.11
N MET A 53 3.75 21.12 -24.16
CA MET A 53 2.31 21.22 -24.34
C MET A 53 1.76 22.31 -23.41
N ARG A 54 0.64 22.91 -23.78
CA ARG A 54 0.01 23.98 -22.99
C ARG A 54 -0.72 23.38 -21.77
N ARG A 55 -0.27 23.72 -20.58
CA ARG A 55 -0.99 23.40 -19.34
C ARG A 55 -2.34 24.14 -19.31
N ILE A 56 -3.40 23.42 -18.98
CA ILE A 56 -4.79 23.93 -18.96
C ILE A 56 -5.50 23.77 -17.62
N GLY A 57 -4.92 23.02 -16.69
CA GLY A 57 -5.52 22.80 -15.39
C GLY A 57 -4.68 21.95 -14.46
N THR A 58 -5.30 21.58 -13.35
CA THR A 58 -4.76 20.64 -12.33
C THR A 58 -5.89 19.76 -11.85
N LEU A 59 -5.61 18.48 -11.61
CA LEU A 59 -6.55 17.55 -10.98
C LEU A 59 -7.03 18.11 -9.64
N ARG A 60 -8.32 18.03 -9.41
CA ARG A 60 -8.91 18.34 -8.11
C ARG A 60 -8.81 17.11 -7.20
N PRO A 61 -8.16 17.22 -6.03
CA PRO A 61 -8.24 16.17 -5.02
C PRO A 61 -9.69 15.91 -4.62
N LYS A 62 -10.02 14.65 -4.37
CA LYS A 62 -11.32 14.25 -3.83
C LYS A 62 -11.16 13.84 -2.37
N ASP A 63 -12.06 14.34 -1.51
CA ASP A 63 -12.20 13.83 -0.16
C ASP A 63 -12.77 12.40 -0.18
N VAL A 64 -12.49 11.62 0.84
CA VAL A 64 -12.97 10.24 0.95
C VAL A 64 -14.49 10.10 0.81
N ARG A 65 -15.28 11.14 1.15
CA ARG A 65 -16.73 11.18 0.99
C ARG A 65 -17.18 11.37 -0.45
N GLU A 66 -16.28 11.82 -1.34
CA GLU A 66 -16.54 12.01 -2.77
C GLU A 66 -16.10 10.81 -3.61
N VAL A 67 -15.29 9.91 -3.06
CA VAL A 67 -14.94 8.63 -3.67
C VAL A 67 -15.90 7.57 -3.12
N GLY A 68 -16.40 6.70 -3.95
CA GLY A 68 -17.30 5.63 -3.51
C GLY A 68 -16.51 4.53 -2.79
N ASP A 69 -16.50 3.31 -3.32
CA ASP A 69 -15.61 2.26 -2.83
C ASP A 69 -14.15 2.54 -3.26
N SER A 70 -13.19 1.94 -2.59
CA SER A 70 -11.77 2.13 -2.86
C SER A 70 -11.09 0.81 -3.19
N ASN A 71 -10.30 0.80 -4.27
CA ASN A 71 -9.41 -0.32 -4.61
C ASN A 71 -8.18 -0.38 -3.70
N TRP A 72 -7.98 0.63 -2.87
CA TRP A 72 -6.83 0.77 -1.99
C TRP A 72 -7.23 0.80 -0.52
N THR A 73 -6.32 0.31 0.30
CA THR A 73 -6.37 0.42 1.76
C THR A 73 -5.10 1.08 2.23
N ILE A 74 -5.18 2.14 3.02
CA ILE A 74 -3.99 2.73 3.66
C ILE A 74 -3.71 2.00 4.97
N ASP A 75 -2.45 1.65 5.22
CA ASP A 75 -2.03 1.11 6.51
C ASP A 75 -1.94 2.22 7.55
N GLY A 76 -2.61 2.01 8.69
CA GLY A 76 -2.71 2.97 9.78
C GLY A 76 -1.48 3.02 10.69
N ALA A 77 -0.39 2.35 10.31
CA ALA A 77 0.80 2.15 11.10
C ALA A 77 0.55 1.34 12.41
N PRO A 78 1.59 0.86 13.10
CA PRO A 78 1.42 0.02 14.29
C PRO A 78 1.07 0.84 15.54
N VAL A 79 -0.16 1.34 15.59
CA VAL A 79 -0.76 2.02 16.76
C VAL A 79 -1.03 1.06 17.91
N ASP A 80 -1.09 -0.23 17.63
CA ASP A 80 -1.20 -1.32 18.61
C ASP A 80 0.03 -1.42 19.53
N ARG A 81 1.20 -0.96 19.08
CA ARG A 81 2.48 -0.97 19.80
C ARG A 81 3.00 0.44 20.10
N ASP A 82 2.16 1.47 19.93
CA ASP A 82 2.47 2.88 20.19
C ASP A 82 3.63 3.45 19.35
N PHE A 83 3.94 2.84 18.19
CA PHE A 83 4.96 3.35 17.25
C PHE A 83 4.44 4.50 16.39
N ALA A 84 3.15 4.77 16.44
CA ALA A 84 2.46 5.92 15.89
C ALA A 84 1.25 6.25 16.77
N ALA A 85 0.74 7.48 16.68
CA ALA A 85 -0.41 7.95 17.44
C ALA A 85 -1.54 8.38 16.48
N PHE A 86 -2.64 7.64 16.46
CA PHE A 86 -3.77 7.86 15.55
C PHE A 86 -4.28 9.30 15.59
N ASP A 87 -4.50 9.84 16.79
CA ASP A 87 -5.05 11.18 17.00
C ASP A 87 -4.18 12.31 16.40
N LYS A 88 -2.90 12.03 16.11
CA LYS A 88 -1.97 13.01 15.53
C LYS A 88 -2.02 13.06 14.00
N TYR A 89 -2.52 12.02 13.34
CA TYR A 89 -2.55 11.96 11.89
C TYR A 89 -3.95 11.74 11.27
N CYS A 90 -4.94 11.35 12.04
CA CYS A 90 -6.26 10.98 11.51
C CYS A 90 -6.87 12.07 10.62
N ASN A 91 -6.72 13.34 10.96
CA ASN A 91 -7.28 14.47 10.20
C ASN A 91 -6.74 14.61 8.76
N TYR A 92 -5.63 13.92 8.42
CA TYR A 92 -5.11 13.88 7.05
C TYR A 92 -5.76 12.79 6.19
N LEU A 93 -6.33 11.76 6.80
CA LEU A 93 -6.86 10.59 6.11
C LEU A 93 -7.98 10.92 5.10
N PRO A 94 -9.01 11.74 5.43
CA PRO A 94 -10.08 12.02 4.49
C PRO A 94 -9.59 12.67 3.19
N ALA A 95 -8.61 13.57 3.30
CA ALA A 95 -8.05 14.28 2.17
C ALA A 95 -7.20 13.38 1.24
N LEU A 96 -6.75 12.22 1.69
CA LEU A 96 -6.04 11.25 0.84
C LEU A 96 -6.95 10.62 -0.22
N GLY A 97 -8.26 10.56 0.04
CA GLY A 97 -9.23 9.94 -0.87
C GLY A 97 -9.22 8.41 -0.86
N VAL A 98 -8.58 7.78 0.14
CA VAL A 98 -8.56 6.33 0.33
C VAL A 98 -9.51 5.97 1.47
N ARG A 99 -10.59 5.23 1.14
CA ARG A 99 -11.71 5.00 2.07
C ARG A 99 -11.40 3.99 3.18
N LYS A 100 -10.50 3.05 2.94
CA LYS A 100 -10.20 1.97 3.87
C LYS A 100 -8.89 2.19 4.60
N ILE A 101 -8.87 1.93 5.92
CA ILE A 101 -7.66 1.92 6.74
C ILE A 101 -7.49 0.57 7.42
N ARG A 102 -6.30 -0.02 7.31
CA ARG A 102 -5.92 -1.26 7.99
C ARG A 102 -5.37 -0.94 9.38
N ILE A 103 -5.90 -1.59 10.42
CA ILE A 103 -5.48 -1.44 11.82
C ILE A 103 -5.28 -2.82 12.44
N LEU A 104 -4.13 -3.04 13.07
CA LEU A 104 -3.86 -4.24 13.87
C LEU A 104 -4.62 -4.17 15.20
N THR A 105 -5.24 -5.28 15.60
CA THR A 105 -6.15 -5.32 16.76
C THR A 105 -5.46 -5.26 18.12
N GLY A 106 -4.14 -5.55 18.19
CA GLY A 106 -3.30 -5.32 19.36
C GLY A 106 -3.76 -6.05 20.62
N TRP A 107 -3.85 -7.39 20.59
CA TRP A 107 -4.29 -8.18 21.73
C TRP A 107 -3.51 -7.89 23.01
N ALA A 108 -2.17 -7.85 22.93
CA ALA A 108 -1.32 -7.56 24.11
C ALA A 108 -1.52 -6.13 24.68
N LYS A 109 -1.90 -5.16 23.85
CA LYS A 109 -2.26 -3.81 24.31
C LYS A 109 -3.60 -3.78 25.01
N SER A 110 -4.54 -4.56 24.51
CA SER A 110 -5.94 -4.59 24.96
C SER A 110 -6.17 -5.50 26.17
N GLU A 111 -5.37 -6.53 26.37
CA GLU A 111 -5.49 -7.47 27.49
C GLU A 111 -4.14 -7.61 28.20
N ARG A 112 -3.85 -6.64 29.09
CA ARG A 112 -2.62 -6.64 29.91
C ARG A 112 -2.73 -7.52 31.14
N VAL A 113 -3.93 -7.80 31.57
CA VAL A 113 -4.27 -8.70 32.68
C VAL A 113 -5.27 -9.72 32.16
N ARG A 114 -5.03 -11.00 32.42
CA ARG A 114 -5.88 -12.11 31.93
C ARG A 114 -7.36 -11.89 32.24
N GLY A 115 -8.19 -11.95 31.22
CA GLY A 115 -9.64 -11.77 31.33
C GLY A 115 -10.11 -10.32 31.46
N GLN A 116 -9.21 -9.33 31.44
CA GLN A 116 -9.57 -7.91 31.48
C GLN A 116 -9.24 -7.25 30.14
N ILE A 117 -10.22 -7.24 29.26
CA ILE A 117 -10.07 -6.70 27.91
C ILE A 117 -10.56 -5.25 27.88
N ASP A 118 -9.70 -4.32 27.43
CA ASP A 118 -10.00 -2.93 27.18
C ASP A 118 -9.60 -2.56 25.74
N VAL A 119 -10.58 -2.33 24.89
CA VAL A 119 -10.42 -1.93 23.48
C VAL A 119 -10.83 -0.48 23.23
N ALA A 120 -10.96 0.37 24.26
CA ALA A 120 -11.38 1.76 24.10
C ALA A 120 -10.52 2.55 23.10
N TRP A 121 -9.24 2.23 23.00
CA TRP A 121 -8.34 2.83 22.00
C TRP A 121 -8.71 2.43 20.57
N LEU A 122 -9.15 1.18 20.34
CA LEU A 122 -9.55 0.68 19.02
C LEU A 122 -10.96 1.15 18.66
N ASP A 123 -11.88 1.22 19.66
CA ASP A 123 -13.21 1.82 19.50
C ASP A 123 -13.12 3.24 18.95
N ARG A 124 -12.27 4.08 19.53
CA ARG A 124 -12.07 5.46 19.05
C ARG A 124 -11.67 5.51 17.59
N ILE A 125 -10.80 4.61 17.13
CA ILE A 125 -10.37 4.55 15.74
C ILE A 125 -11.52 4.13 14.81
N VAL A 126 -12.24 3.07 15.17
CA VAL A 126 -13.38 2.56 14.38
C VAL A 126 -14.50 3.60 14.30
N ASP A 127 -14.84 4.25 15.41
CA ASP A 127 -15.88 5.27 15.46
C ASP A 127 -15.46 6.54 14.70
N TRP A 128 -14.19 6.93 14.82
CA TRP A 128 -13.67 8.06 14.07
C TRP A 128 -13.74 7.80 12.56
N CYS A 129 -13.34 6.60 12.10
CA CYS A 129 -13.44 6.21 10.69
C CYS A 129 -14.88 6.31 10.19
N ALA A 130 -15.83 5.74 10.91
CA ALA A 130 -17.25 5.78 10.54
C ALA A 130 -17.78 7.21 10.45
N ALA A 131 -17.43 8.08 11.42
CA ALA A 131 -17.83 9.48 11.43
C ALA A 131 -17.26 10.30 10.26
N HIS A 132 -16.13 9.86 9.68
CA HIS A 132 -15.45 10.57 8.59
C HIS A 132 -15.60 9.91 7.21
N GLY A 133 -16.52 8.95 7.06
CA GLY A 133 -16.79 8.27 5.80
C GLY A 133 -15.73 7.24 5.40
N MET A 134 -14.96 6.77 6.38
CA MET A 134 -13.95 5.73 6.21
C MET A 134 -14.40 4.39 6.80
N GLU A 135 -13.75 3.31 6.40
CA GLU A 135 -13.98 1.96 6.90
C GLU A 135 -12.69 1.39 7.49
N ALA A 136 -12.78 0.82 8.69
CA ALA A 136 -11.66 0.10 9.28
C ALA A 136 -11.66 -1.35 8.78
N LEU A 137 -10.51 -1.80 8.24
CA LEU A 137 -10.15 -3.20 8.09
C LEU A 137 -9.34 -3.58 9.32
N LEU A 138 -9.86 -4.47 10.14
CA LEU A 138 -9.13 -4.93 11.34
C LEU A 138 -8.35 -6.21 11.02
N GLU A 139 -7.08 -6.22 11.41
CA GLU A 139 -6.23 -7.39 11.29
C GLU A 139 -5.94 -8.01 12.66
N LEU A 140 -6.25 -9.29 12.79
CA LEU A 140 -6.07 -10.07 14.01
C LEU A 140 -4.57 -10.33 14.25
N SER A 141 -3.84 -9.35 14.76
CA SER A 141 -2.40 -9.38 15.07
C SER A 141 -2.11 -8.52 16.29
N TYR A 142 -1.16 -8.86 17.12
CA TYR A 142 -0.40 -10.11 17.18
C TYR A 142 -0.88 -10.95 18.37
N GLY A 143 -0.02 -11.86 18.87
CA GLY A 143 -0.32 -12.67 20.06
C GLY A 143 -0.24 -11.89 21.37
N ASN A 144 -0.43 -12.61 22.48
CA ASN A 144 -0.33 -12.02 23.81
C ASN A 144 0.52 -12.92 24.74
N PRO A 145 1.73 -12.49 25.09
CA PRO A 145 2.68 -13.29 25.87
C PRO A 145 2.27 -13.55 27.33
N ILE A 146 1.16 -12.93 27.82
CA ILE A 146 0.62 -13.25 29.15
C ILE A 146 0.03 -14.67 29.21
N TYR A 147 -0.27 -15.27 28.06
CA TYR A 147 -0.73 -16.65 27.94
C TYR A 147 0.38 -17.54 27.37
N PRO A 148 0.75 -18.64 28.04
CA PRO A 148 1.74 -19.58 27.52
C PRO A 148 1.40 -20.08 26.12
N GLY A 149 2.32 -19.89 25.17
CA GLY A 149 2.16 -20.32 23.80
C GLY A 149 1.11 -19.58 22.97
N ALA A 150 0.69 -18.39 23.41
CA ALA A 150 -0.21 -17.54 22.66
C ALA A 150 0.52 -16.58 21.69
N GLY A 151 1.77 -16.88 21.37
CA GLY A 151 2.61 -16.02 20.51
C GLY A 151 3.12 -14.78 21.22
N GLY A 152 3.88 -13.97 20.50
CA GLY A 152 4.38 -12.69 20.99
C GLY A 152 3.58 -11.50 20.47
N ALA A 153 3.92 -10.29 20.98
CA ALA A 153 3.22 -9.05 20.65
C ALA A 153 3.79 -8.32 19.43
N GLY A 154 4.81 -8.85 18.78
CA GLY A 154 5.54 -8.17 17.70
C GLY A 154 5.60 -8.95 16.39
N LEU A 155 6.06 -8.24 15.37
CA LEU A 155 6.40 -8.82 14.07
C LEU A 155 7.45 -9.93 14.25
N ALA A 156 7.30 -11.02 13.53
CA ALA A 156 8.15 -12.21 13.60
C ALA A 156 8.06 -12.99 14.91
N ASP A 157 7.09 -12.72 15.79
CA ASP A 157 6.72 -13.62 16.87
C ASP A 157 5.77 -14.70 16.32
N GLY A 158 5.86 -15.93 16.88
CA GLY A 158 5.06 -17.05 16.42
C GLY A 158 3.56 -16.87 16.64
N ILE A 159 2.75 -17.53 15.82
CA ILE A 159 1.30 -17.62 16.06
C ILE A 159 1.02 -18.48 17.31
N PRO A 160 -0.17 -18.35 17.95
CA PRO A 160 -0.59 -19.24 19.03
C PRO A 160 -0.51 -20.72 18.62
N ASN A 161 0.14 -21.55 19.44
CA ASN A 161 0.46 -22.94 19.08
C ASN A 161 0.29 -23.97 20.22
N THR A 162 -0.08 -23.53 21.43
CA THR A 162 -0.44 -24.43 22.54
C THR A 162 -1.95 -24.44 22.73
N GLU A 163 -2.46 -25.47 23.41
CA GLU A 163 -3.89 -25.58 23.74
C GLU A 163 -4.38 -24.35 24.54
N GLU A 164 -3.63 -23.94 25.58
CA GLU A 164 -3.95 -22.74 26.38
C GLU A 164 -3.91 -21.47 25.54
N GLY A 165 -2.85 -21.32 24.71
CA GLY A 165 -2.68 -20.16 23.83
C GLY A 165 -3.79 -20.04 22.78
N LEU A 166 -4.14 -21.16 22.14
CA LEU A 166 -5.24 -21.24 21.18
C LEU A 166 -6.61 -20.99 21.81
N ALA A 167 -6.87 -21.52 23.02
CA ALA A 167 -8.11 -21.24 23.73
C ALA A 167 -8.21 -19.78 24.17
N ALA A 168 -7.09 -19.15 24.54
CA ALA A 168 -7.07 -17.71 24.83
C ALA A 168 -7.29 -16.86 23.57
N TRP A 169 -6.67 -17.27 22.46
CA TRP A 169 -6.90 -16.65 21.14
C TRP A 169 -8.37 -16.71 20.71
N ASP A 170 -9.02 -17.86 20.86
CA ASP A 170 -10.43 -18.01 20.54
C ASP A 170 -11.31 -17.02 21.31
N ARG A 171 -11.07 -16.86 22.62
CA ARG A 171 -11.78 -15.89 23.45
C ARG A 171 -11.55 -14.45 22.96
N TRP A 172 -10.33 -14.13 22.57
CA TRP A 172 -9.99 -12.82 22.01
C TRP A 172 -10.74 -12.56 20.72
N VAL A 173 -10.70 -13.49 19.75
CA VAL A 173 -11.42 -13.34 18.47
C VAL A 173 -12.93 -13.30 18.67
N GLU A 174 -13.47 -14.14 19.57
CA GLU A 174 -14.89 -14.14 19.94
C GLU A 174 -15.33 -12.79 20.52
N PHE A 175 -14.50 -12.21 21.40
CA PHE A 175 -14.75 -10.87 21.95
C PHE A 175 -14.79 -9.83 20.84
N LEU A 176 -13.78 -9.78 19.97
CA LEU A 176 -13.73 -8.82 18.87
C LEU A 176 -14.91 -8.96 17.91
N ALA A 177 -15.24 -10.21 17.53
CA ALA A 177 -16.34 -10.52 16.63
C ALA A 177 -17.69 -10.06 17.19
N THR A 178 -17.89 -10.19 18.50
CA THR A 178 -19.10 -9.74 19.18
C THR A 178 -19.14 -8.21 19.34
N HIS A 179 -18.01 -7.65 19.79
CA HIS A 179 -17.90 -6.22 20.11
C HIS A 179 -18.02 -5.32 18.88
N PHE A 180 -17.37 -5.71 17.77
CA PHE A 180 -17.39 -4.92 16.52
C PHE A 180 -18.46 -5.36 15.51
N LYS A 181 -19.38 -6.23 15.90
CA LYS A 181 -20.50 -6.65 15.05
C LYS A 181 -21.29 -5.44 14.54
N GLY A 182 -21.45 -5.36 13.21
CA GLY A 182 -22.16 -4.25 12.55
C GLY A 182 -21.34 -2.95 12.42
N ARG A 183 -20.14 -2.85 13.04
CA ARG A 183 -19.23 -1.69 12.95
C ARG A 183 -18.06 -1.93 12.02
N VAL A 184 -17.53 -3.16 11.97
CA VAL A 184 -16.41 -3.57 11.12
C VAL A 184 -16.86 -4.67 10.16
N ARG A 185 -16.60 -4.48 8.88
CA ARG A 185 -17.04 -5.38 7.82
C ARG A 185 -15.91 -6.22 7.22
N GLU A 186 -14.65 -5.78 7.34
CA GLU A 186 -13.49 -6.46 6.74
C GLU A 186 -12.47 -6.85 7.82
N TRP A 187 -11.99 -8.10 7.75
CA TRP A 187 -11.07 -8.68 8.73
C TRP A 187 -9.95 -9.44 8.03
N ALA A 188 -8.72 -9.18 8.41
CA ALA A 188 -7.55 -9.98 8.02
C ALA A 188 -7.08 -10.84 9.19
N MET A 189 -6.45 -12.00 8.89
CA MET A 189 -6.19 -12.99 9.94
C MET A 189 -4.93 -12.69 10.75
N TRP A 190 -3.75 -12.63 10.15
CA TRP A 190 -2.49 -12.40 10.85
C TRP A 190 -1.50 -11.73 9.92
N ASN A 191 -0.60 -10.90 10.46
CA ASN A 191 0.41 -10.21 9.67
C ASN A 191 1.69 -11.06 9.52
N GLU A 192 2.07 -11.38 8.30
CA GLU A 192 3.35 -12.01 7.91
C GLU A 192 3.73 -13.25 8.74
N PRO A 193 2.87 -14.27 8.81
CA PRO A 193 3.15 -15.46 9.59
C PRO A 193 4.34 -16.28 9.06
N ASP A 194 4.74 -16.05 7.81
CA ASP A 194 5.83 -16.76 7.12
C ASP A 194 7.23 -16.17 7.37
N ILE A 195 7.35 -15.06 8.10
CA ILE A 195 8.67 -14.50 8.50
C ILE A 195 9.46 -15.49 9.36
N ARG A 196 8.77 -16.37 10.11
CA ARG A 196 9.39 -17.46 10.89
C ARG A 196 8.94 -18.84 10.39
N PRO A 197 9.40 -19.28 9.23
CA PRO A 197 8.92 -20.53 8.63
C PRO A 197 9.24 -21.79 9.45
N LYS A 198 10.21 -21.73 10.37
CA LYS A 198 10.52 -22.84 11.28
C LYS A 198 9.51 -22.98 12.43
N ASP A 199 8.89 -21.86 12.82
CA ASP A 199 7.95 -21.79 13.93
C ASP A 199 6.48 -21.85 13.44
N ASN A 200 6.23 -21.42 12.20
CA ASN A 200 4.91 -21.36 11.58
C ASN A 200 4.93 -22.12 10.25
N THR A 201 4.60 -23.42 10.28
CA THR A 201 4.50 -24.18 9.02
C THR A 201 3.27 -23.78 8.21
N PRO A 202 3.23 -24.02 6.87
CA PRO A 202 2.05 -23.74 6.06
C PRO A 202 0.76 -24.34 6.59
N GLU A 203 0.82 -25.56 7.14
CA GLU A 203 -0.33 -26.25 7.76
C GLU A 203 -0.80 -25.55 9.04
N MET A 204 0.15 -25.07 9.88
CA MET A 204 -0.19 -24.29 11.07
C MET A 204 -0.82 -22.97 10.71
N ILE A 205 -0.27 -22.25 9.71
CA ILE A 205 -0.83 -21.00 9.20
C ILE A 205 -2.24 -21.22 8.67
N ALA A 206 -2.46 -22.26 7.87
CA ALA A 206 -3.76 -22.63 7.34
C ALA A 206 -4.78 -22.91 8.46
N ALA A 207 -4.43 -23.80 9.39
CA ALA A 207 -5.31 -24.18 10.50
C ALA A 207 -5.68 -22.98 11.39
N PHE A 208 -4.71 -22.09 11.67
CA PHE A 208 -4.90 -20.90 12.47
C PHE A 208 -5.83 -19.88 11.76
N ASN A 209 -5.66 -19.66 10.46
CA ASN A 209 -6.52 -18.80 9.66
C ASN A 209 -7.97 -19.35 9.66
N VAL A 210 -8.14 -20.64 9.38
CA VAL A 210 -9.46 -21.30 9.37
C VAL A 210 -10.13 -21.23 10.74
N ARG A 211 -9.38 -21.44 11.83
CA ARG A 211 -9.89 -21.32 13.20
C ARG A 211 -10.47 -19.94 13.48
N SER A 212 -9.71 -18.90 13.18
CA SER A 212 -10.14 -17.50 13.35
C SER A 212 -11.33 -17.14 12.47
N ALA A 213 -11.31 -17.57 11.21
CA ALA A 213 -12.39 -17.32 10.26
C ALA A 213 -13.71 -17.97 10.70
N LYS A 214 -13.69 -19.21 11.23
CA LYS A 214 -14.88 -19.89 11.75
C LYS A 214 -15.51 -19.14 12.92
N ILE A 215 -14.72 -18.50 13.77
CA ILE A 215 -15.24 -17.67 14.85
C ILE A 215 -15.91 -16.43 14.28
N LEU A 216 -15.22 -15.69 13.40
CA LEU A 216 -15.78 -14.47 12.78
C LEU A 216 -17.08 -14.76 12.02
N ARG A 217 -17.12 -15.84 11.20
CA ARG A 217 -18.32 -16.21 10.43
C ARG A 217 -19.52 -16.58 11.31
N ARG A 218 -19.33 -17.16 12.50
CA ARG A 218 -20.45 -17.44 13.43
C ARG A 218 -21.16 -16.17 13.90
N HIS A 219 -20.42 -15.08 14.12
CA HIS A 219 -20.94 -13.81 14.62
C HIS A 219 -21.32 -12.83 13.50
N MET A 220 -20.60 -12.86 12.41
CA MET A 220 -20.68 -11.94 11.28
C MET A 220 -20.62 -12.74 9.95
N PRO A 221 -21.70 -13.45 9.56
CA PRO A 221 -21.69 -14.31 8.36
C PRO A 221 -21.35 -13.57 7.07
N ASP A 222 -21.72 -12.29 6.97
CA ASP A 222 -21.56 -11.46 5.77
C ASP A 222 -20.29 -10.58 5.79
N CYS A 223 -19.40 -10.72 6.80
CA CYS A 223 -18.15 -9.95 6.82
C CYS A 223 -17.18 -10.47 5.75
N ARG A 224 -16.36 -9.59 5.21
CA ARG A 224 -15.31 -9.93 4.26
C ARG A 224 -14.07 -10.42 4.98
N LEU A 225 -13.59 -11.60 4.65
CA LEU A 225 -12.44 -12.22 5.31
C LEU A 225 -11.24 -12.34 4.37
N HIS A 226 -10.08 -11.95 4.87
CA HIS A 226 -8.81 -11.95 4.18
C HIS A 226 -7.83 -12.90 4.87
N ALA A 227 -7.36 -13.92 4.13
CA ALA A 227 -6.45 -14.93 4.65
C ALA A 227 -4.99 -14.59 4.38
N LEU A 228 -4.12 -15.17 5.18
CA LEU A 228 -2.68 -15.36 5.05
C LEU A 228 -1.84 -14.12 5.32
N SER A 229 -1.98 -12.99 4.64
CA SER A 229 -1.08 -11.81 4.71
C SER A 229 0.41 -12.21 4.68
N LEU A 230 0.81 -13.02 3.69
CA LEU A 230 2.18 -13.52 3.55
C LEU A 230 3.16 -12.38 3.26
N ALA A 231 4.34 -12.39 3.87
CA ALA A 231 5.37 -11.38 3.65
C ALA A 231 5.87 -11.35 2.20
N ASN A 232 5.85 -12.52 1.53
CA ASN A 232 6.32 -12.67 0.17
C ASN A 232 5.19 -13.08 -0.78
N ASN A 233 5.32 -12.69 -2.05
CA ASN A 233 4.51 -13.27 -3.12
C ASN A 233 5.21 -14.52 -3.67
N ASP A 234 5.03 -15.64 -3.00
CA ASP A 234 5.53 -16.95 -3.41
C ASP A 234 4.36 -17.88 -3.73
N PRO A 235 4.11 -18.19 -5.03
CA PRO A 235 3.02 -19.07 -5.45
C PRO A 235 3.08 -20.46 -4.83
N LYS A 236 4.29 -20.98 -4.55
CA LYS A 236 4.46 -22.30 -3.92
C LYS A 236 4.03 -22.26 -2.46
N LEU A 237 4.45 -21.25 -1.70
CA LEU A 237 4.03 -21.09 -0.30
C LEU A 237 2.52 -20.84 -0.21
N LEU A 238 1.98 -20.02 -1.13
CA LEU A 238 0.53 -19.79 -1.24
C LEU A 238 -0.23 -21.12 -1.44
N GLU A 239 0.23 -21.98 -2.38
CA GLU A 239 -0.35 -23.31 -2.60
C GLU A 239 -0.26 -24.19 -1.35
N ASP A 240 0.90 -24.22 -0.69
CA ASP A 240 1.13 -25.01 0.50
C ASP A 240 0.26 -24.58 1.69
N CYS A 241 -0.08 -23.28 1.79
CA CYS A 241 -1.01 -22.77 2.79
C CYS A 241 -2.48 -23.01 2.44
N ILE A 242 -2.89 -22.89 1.18
CA ILE A 242 -4.32 -23.02 0.80
C ILE A 242 -4.73 -24.49 0.71
N ARG A 243 -3.89 -25.34 0.17
CA ARG A 243 -4.20 -26.77 -0.03
C ARG A 243 -4.71 -27.49 1.25
N PRO A 244 -4.06 -27.33 2.44
CA PRO A 244 -4.56 -27.96 3.66
C PRO A 244 -5.87 -27.36 4.19
N MET A 245 -6.30 -26.19 3.73
CA MET A 245 -7.62 -25.63 4.11
C MET A 245 -8.77 -26.44 3.53
N GLY A 246 -8.58 -27.11 2.37
CA GLY A 246 -9.63 -27.87 1.71
C GLY A 246 -10.90 -27.03 1.46
N ASP A 247 -12.07 -27.56 1.86
CA ASP A 247 -13.34 -26.86 1.74
C ASP A 247 -13.44 -25.57 2.59
N ASP A 248 -12.65 -25.46 3.66
CA ASP A 248 -12.62 -24.26 4.51
C ASP A 248 -12.01 -23.04 3.80
N ALA A 249 -11.32 -23.22 2.68
CA ALA A 249 -10.87 -22.10 1.84
C ALA A 249 -12.05 -21.19 1.39
N LYS A 250 -13.27 -21.74 1.34
CA LYS A 250 -14.49 -20.98 1.01
C LYS A 250 -14.89 -19.94 2.08
N LEU A 251 -14.29 -19.97 3.25
CA LEU A 251 -14.52 -18.98 4.29
C LEU A 251 -13.94 -17.61 3.92
N PHE A 252 -12.98 -17.56 2.99
CA PHE A 252 -12.20 -16.36 2.67
C PHE A 252 -12.58 -15.76 1.33
N ASP A 253 -12.73 -14.43 1.30
CA ASP A 253 -13.03 -13.65 0.11
C ASP A 253 -11.75 -13.28 -0.66
N THR A 254 -10.62 -13.14 0.05
CA THR A 254 -9.31 -12.86 -0.57
C THR A 254 -8.17 -13.58 0.17
N PHE A 255 -7.06 -13.77 -0.57
CA PHE A 255 -5.78 -14.22 -0.04
C PHE A 255 -4.75 -13.11 -0.22
N ILE A 256 -4.06 -12.76 0.87
CA ILE A 256 -3.15 -11.61 0.94
C ILE A 256 -1.70 -12.05 0.82
N TYR A 257 -0.91 -11.27 0.07
CA TYR A 257 0.55 -11.23 0.08
C TYR A 257 1.03 -9.78 0.19
N HIS A 258 2.26 -9.53 0.64
CA HIS A 258 2.90 -8.22 0.68
C HIS A 258 3.86 -8.02 -0.51
N GLY A 259 4.92 -8.82 -0.62
CA GLY A 259 5.75 -8.91 -1.83
C GLY A 259 6.52 -7.64 -2.18
N TYR A 260 7.31 -7.15 -1.24
CA TYR A 260 8.19 -5.99 -1.48
C TYR A 260 9.29 -6.30 -2.50
N VAL A 261 9.34 -5.56 -3.60
CA VAL A 261 10.41 -5.58 -4.62
C VAL A 261 10.78 -4.15 -5.00
N ALA A 262 12.02 -3.91 -5.41
CA ALA A 262 12.48 -2.55 -5.70
C ALA A 262 11.87 -1.95 -6.97
N ASN A 263 11.68 -2.77 -8.01
CA ASN A 263 10.88 -2.40 -9.18
C ASN A 263 9.47 -2.99 -9.04
N PRO A 264 8.43 -2.17 -8.79
CA PRO A 264 7.08 -2.69 -8.58
C PRO A 264 6.53 -3.49 -9.76
N ASP A 265 6.91 -3.12 -10.99
CA ASP A 265 6.46 -3.80 -12.21
C ASP A 265 7.03 -5.21 -12.37
N PHE A 266 8.10 -5.54 -11.65
CA PHE A 266 8.70 -6.87 -11.65
C PHE A 266 7.78 -7.96 -11.04
N SER A 267 6.80 -7.58 -10.24
CA SER A 267 5.94 -8.50 -9.48
C SER A 267 4.94 -9.27 -10.33
N TYR A 268 4.49 -8.73 -11.46
CA TYR A 268 3.27 -9.19 -12.12
C TYR A 268 3.33 -10.58 -12.73
N PRO A 269 4.44 -11.06 -13.28
CA PRO A 269 4.54 -12.47 -13.68
C PRO A 269 4.29 -13.45 -12.52
N THR A 270 4.74 -13.10 -11.30
CA THR A 270 4.50 -13.90 -10.09
C THR A 270 3.05 -13.76 -9.61
N VAL A 271 2.48 -12.57 -9.69
CA VAL A 271 1.05 -12.32 -9.39
C VAL A 271 0.16 -13.23 -10.25
N GLU A 272 0.43 -13.33 -11.55
CA GLU A 272 -0.36 -14.20 -12.44
C GLU A 272 -0.19 -15.69 -12.12
N GLN A 273 0.99 -16.12 -11.62
CA GLN A 273 1.16 -17.48 -11.10
C GLN A 273 0.35 -17.71 -9.82
N SER A 274 0.35 -16.76 -8.89
CA SER A 274 -0.44 -16.83 -7.66
C SER A 274 -1.96 -16.87 -7.96
N LYS A 275 -2.43 -16.14 -8.95
CA LYS A 275 -3.83 -16.23 -9.42
C LYS A 275 -4.18 -17.62 -9.95
N LYS A 276 -3.25 -18.30 -10.64
CA LYS A 276 -3.47 -19.70 -11.08
C LYS A 276 -3.61 -20.65 -9.92
N VAL A 277 -2.87 -20.43 -8.82
CA VAL A 277 -3.04 -21.20 -7.58
C VAL A 277 -4.43 -20.97 -7.00
N LEU A 278 -4.89 -19.70 -6.91
CA LEU A 278 -6.26 -19.40 -6.44
C LEU A 278 -7.32 -20.04 -7.33
N ALA A 279 -7.20 -19.94 -8.65
CA ALA A 279 -8.14 -20.57 -9.59
C ALA A 279 -8.28 -22.08 -9.37
N LYS A 280 -7.23 -22.74 -8.89
CA LYS A 280 -7.22 -24.20 -8.60
C LYS A 280 -7.86 -24.54 -7.26
N TYR A 281 -7.58 -23.80 -6.19
CA TYR A 281 -7.93 -24.16 -4.83
C TYR A 281 -9.03 -23.29 -4.19
N ALA A 282 -9.18 -22.04 -4.65
CA ALA A 282 -10.16 -21.08 -4.13
C ALA A 282 -10.69 -20.17 -5.27
N PRO A 283 -11.35 -20.72 -6.30
CA PRO A 283 -11.73 -19.99 -7.52
C PRO A 283 -12.72 -18.83 -7.30
N HIS A 284 -13.37 -18.78 -6.16
CA HIS A 284 -14.28 -17.70 -5.75
C HIS A 284 -13.54 -16.50 -5.14
N ALA A 285 -12.30 -16.70 -4.66
CA ALA A 285 -11.53 -15.70 -3.95
C ALA A 285 -10.65 -14.87 -4.91
N LYS A 286 -10.30 -13.67 -4.46
CA LYS A 286 -9.36 -12.79 -5.17
C LYS A 286 -8.00 -12.78 -4.50
N LEU A 287 -6.98 -12.43 -5.26
CA LEU A 287 -5.66 -12.10 -4.73
C LEU A 287 -5.65 -10.64 -4.29
N ARG A 288 -5.01 -10.34 -3.16
CA ARG A 288 -4.86 -8.99 -2.62
C ARG A 288 -3.41 -8.75 -2.24
N GLN A 289 -2.86 -7.63 -2.65
CA GLN A 289 -1.62 -7.09 -2.12
C GLN A 289 -1.95 -6.31 -0.85
N GLY A 290 -1.51 -6.77 0.33
CA GLY A 290 -1.95 -6.25 1.62
C GLY A 290 -1.10 -5.12 2.17
N GLU A 291 0.18 -5.08 1.77
CA GLU A 291 1.14 -4.12 2.30
C GLU A 291 2.29 -3.88 1.32
N ASN A 292 2.45 -2.65 0.82
CA ASN A 292 3.59 -2.26 0.01
C ASN A 292 3.82 -0.75 0.02
N GLY A 293 5.09 -0.32 0.00
CA GLY A 293 5.47 1.08 -0.04
C GLY A 293 6.98 1.26 0.00
N ALA A 294 7.49 2.28 -0.67
CA ALA A 294 8.91 2.60 -0.68
C ALA A 294 9.28 3.61 0.43
N PRO A 295 10.54 3.62 0.90
CA PRO A 295 11.04 4.68 1.78
C PRO A 295 11.13 6.02 1.05
N SER A 296 11.05 7.13 1.81
CA SER A 296 11.26 8.49 1.30
C SER A 296 12.71 8.97 1.42
N GLU A 297 13.57 8.15 1.98
CA GLU A 297 15.00 8.40 2.14
C GLU A 297 15.72 7.08 2.44
N PHE A 298 17.05 7.12 2.45
CA PHE A 298 17.85 5.93 2.76
C PHE A 298 17.47 5.33 4.12
N MET A 299 17.33 4.01 4.16
CA MET A 299 17.20 3.21 5.39
C MET A 299 18.19 2.05 5.38
N ASP A 300 18.66 1.64 6.56
CA ASP A 300 19.65 0.55 6.72
C ASP A 300 19.00 -0.81 7.00
N ARG A 301 17.68 -0.87 7.21
CA ARG A 301 16.94 -2.09 7.57
C ARG A 301 15.49 -2.08 7.09
N PHE A 302 14.81 -3.21 7.19
CA PHE A 302 13.48 -3.52 6.70
C PHE A 302 13.40 -3.63 5.16
N ALA A 303 12.22 -3.96 4.66
CA ALA A 303 12.01 -4.12 3.24
C ALA A 303 12.39 -2.86 2.45
N LEU A 304 13.08 -3.05 1.32
CA LEU A 304 13.60 -2.01 0.43
C LEU A 304 14.71 -1.12 1.02
N ALA A 305 15.36 -1.55 2.11
CA ALA A 305 16.55 -0.87 2.66
C ALA A 305 17.76 -0.89 1.71
N LEU A 306 18.80 -0.13 2.09
CA LEU A 306 20.11 -0.07 1.42
C LEU A 306 20.04 0.44 -0.04
N ARG A 307 19.10 1.36 -0.33
CA ARG A 307 18.90 1.99 -1.63
C ARG A 307 18.78 3.49 -1.50
N PRO A 308 19.13 4.26 -2.53
CA PRO A 308 19.11 5.73 -2.51
C PRO A 308 17.67 6.26 -2.74
N TRP A 309 16.73 5.90 -1.87
CA TRP A 309 15.38 6.41 -1.92
C TRP A 309 15.27 7.91 -1.65
N SER A 310 14.29 8.54 -2.25
CA SER A 310 13.89 9.93 -2.07
C SER A 310 12.36 10.07 -2.01
N GLU A 311 11.82 11.23 -1.66
CA GLU A 311 10.38 11.48 -1.75
C GLU A 311 9.84 11.37 -3.19
N VAL A 312 10.67 11.63 -4.20
CA VAL A 312 10.30 11.50 -5.62
C VAL A 312 10.19 10.02 -6.00
N SER A 313 11.23 9.26 -5.73
CA SER A 313 11.25 7.83 -6.05
C SER A 313 10.23 7.05 -5.23
N GLN A 314 9.95 7.42 -3.97
CA GLN A 314 8.83 6.90 -3.18
C GLN A 314 7.50 7.12 -3.91
N ALA A 315 7.19 8.36 -4.29
CA ALA A 315 5.93 8.69 -4.92
C ALA A 315 5.72 7.95 -6.24
N LYS A 316 6.76 7.85 -7.08
CA LYS A 316 6.73 7.07 -8.32
C LYS A 316 6.47 5.59 -8.06
N TYR A 317 7.19 5.02 -7.08
CA TYR A 317 7.05 3.63 -6.69
C TYR A 317 5.61 3.32 -6.25
N ASP A 318 5.07 4.12 -5.34
CA ASP A 318 3.75 3.87 -4.76
C ASP A 318 2.63 4.01 -5.80
N MET A 319 2.71 5.01 -6.69
CA MET A 319 1.78 5.15 -7.82
C MET A 319 1.86 3.98 -8.80
N ARG A 320 3.09 3.56 -9.20
CA ARG A 320 3.29 2.43 -10.11
C ARG A 320 2.77 1.14 -9.52
N ARG A 321 3.01 0.92 -8.20
CA ARG A 321 2.50 -0.26 -7.51
C ARG A 321 0.97 -0.27 -7.46
N ALA A 322 0.36 0.83 -7.01
CA ALA A 322 -1.10 0.93 -6.91
C ALA A 322 -1.81 0.74 -8.26
N LEU A 323 -1.29 1.40 -9.30
CA LEU A 323 -1.90 1.34 -10.64
C LEU A 323 -1.59 0.05 -11.38
N GLY A 324 -0.41 -0.54 -11.16
CA GLY A 324 -0.07 -1.84 -11.70
C GLY A 324 -0.91 -2.96 -11.06
N ASP A 325 -1.07 -2.96 -9.74
CA ASP A 325 -1.97 -3.89 -9.05
C ASP A 325 -3.40 -3.75 -9.59
N LEU A 326 -3.92 -2.52 -9.74
CA LEU A 326 -5.22 -2.25 -10.34
C LEU A 326 -5.30 -2.78 -11.78
N GLY A 327 -4.25 -2.57 -12.58
CA GLY A 327 -4.12 -3.11 -13.94
C GLY A 327 -4.15 -4.64 -14.01
N HIS A 328 -3.80 -5.31 -12.92
CA HIS A 328 -3.84 -6.76 -12.76
C HIS A 328 -5.02 -7.26 -11.92
N ASP A 329 -6.07 -6.47 -11.72
CA ASP A 329 -7.24 -6.83 -10.89
C ASP A 329 -6.86 -7.30 -9.47
N VAL A 330 -5.89 -6.64 -8.86
CA VAL A 330 -5.44 -6.86 -7.49
C VAL A 330 -5.75 -5.63 -6.65
N GLU A 331 -6.42 -5.80 -5.51
CA GLU A 331 -6.58 -4.74 -4.53
C GLU A 331 -5.24 -4.46 -3.84
N SER A 332 -4.93 -3.20 -3.53
CA SER A 332 -3.61 -2.80 -3.06
C SER A 332 -3.63 -2.17 -1.67
N GLY A 333 -2.71 -2.61 -0.81
CA GLY A 333 -2.41 -2.02 0.49
C GLY A 333 -1.24 -1.05 0.39
N LEU A 334 -1.44 0.18 0.82
CA LEU A 334 -0.44 1.25 0.80
C LEU A 334 0.22 1.35 2.17
N PHE A 335 1.51 1.10 2.26
CA PHE A 335 2.25 1.14 3.51
C PHE A 335 3.22 2.34 3.54
N CYS A 336 2.94 3.37 4.34
CA CYS A 336 1.84 3.55 5.27
C CYS A 336 1.46 5.04 5.38
N ILE A 337 0.48 5.39 6.19
CA ILE A 337 0.06 6.81 6.31
C ILE A 337 1.13 7.68 6.96
N VAL A 338 1.83 7.20 7.99
CA VAL A 338 2.86 7.95 8.71
C VAL A 338 4.17 7.17 8.81
N ASP A 339 5.29 7.86 8.97
CA ASP A 339 6.54 7.23 9.40
C ASP A 339 6.32 6.46 10.71
N ILE A 340 7.08 5.38 10.92
CA ILE A 340 6.93 4.52 12.09
C ILE A 340 8.15 4.67 12.99
N ASN A 341 7.93 5.14 14.21
CA ASN A 341 8.98 5.32 15.22
C ASN A 341 9.09 4.07 16.10
N TYR A 342 9.86 3.07 15.64
CA TYR A 342 10.22 1.94 16.49
C TYR A 342 11.07 2.38 17.67
N GLN A 343 10.71 1.97 18.89
CA GLN A 343 11.39 2.42 20.12
C GLN A 343 11.22 1.43 21.27
N PRO A 344 12.11 1.48 22.27
CA PRO A 344 11.96 0.72 23.51
C PRO A 344 10.64 1.01 24.23
N PRO A 345 10.10 0.04 24.99
CA PRO A 345 10.66 -1.29 25.24
C PRO A 345 10.38 -2.33 24.14
N THR A 346 9.48 -2.06 23.22
CA THR A 346 9.01 -3.00 22.20
C THR A 346 10.05 -3.22 21.09
N PHE A 347 10.93 -2.23 20.85
CA PHE A 347 12.04 -2.34 19.91
C PHE A 347 13.34 -1.91 20.62
N PRO A 348 14.47 -2.62 20.42
CA PRO A 348 15.65 -2.45 21.28
C PRO A 348 16.35 -1.09 21.13
N VAL A 349 16.18 -0.42 20.00
CA VAL A 349 16.77 0.89 19.70
C VAL A 349 15.75 1.76 18.96
N PHE A 350 15.92 3.08 19.04
CA PHE A 350 15.11 3.97 18.20
C PHE A 350 15.47 3.79 16.72
N PHE A 351 14.47 3.59 15.90
CA PHE A 351 14.58 3.57 14.45
C PHE A 351 13.31 4.12 13.81
N CYS A 352 13.45 4.99 12.82
CA CYS A 352 12.32 5.51 12.08
C CYS A 352 12.22 4.86 10.70
N ASN A 353 11.13 4.13 10.45
CA ASN A 353 10.82 3.61 9.12
C ASN A 353 10.17 4.72 8.30
N ARG A 354 10.83 5.15 7.23
CA ARG A 354 10.49 6.32 6.42
C ARG A 354 9.53 6.00 5.25
N LYS A 355 8.71 4.98 5.37
CA LYS A 355 7.72 4.63 4.34
C LYS A 355 6.42 5.43 4.42
N GLY A 356 6.22 6.22 5.48
CA GLY A 356 5.02 7.02 5.66
C GLY A 356 4.80 8.08 4.57
N TYR A 357 3.54 8.41 4.32
CA TYR A 357 3.14 9.57 3.51
C TYR A 357 3.23 10.89 4.28
N LEU A 358 3.17 10.81 5.59
CA LEU A 358 3.37 11.91 6.52
C LEU A 358 4.67 11.66 7.30
N ARG A 359 5.53 12.68 7.38
CA ARG A 359 6.76 12.62 8.16
C ARG A 359 6.47 12.88 9.62
N LEU A 360 6.97 12.02 10.49
CA LEU A 360 6.86 12.19 11.93
C LEU A 360 8.19 12.69 12.55
N ASN A 361 8.06 13.46 13.63
CA ASN A 361 9.14 13.64 14.60
C ASN A 361 9.18 12.46 15.60
N PRO A 362 10.21 12.36 16.48
CA PRO A 362 10.27 11.29 17.47
C PRO A 362 9.11 11.25 18.49
N SER A 363 8.35 12.34 18.62
CA SER A 363 7.16 12.43 19.49
C SER A 363 5.86 12.06 18.76
N ASN A 364 5.97 11.48 17.56
CA ASN A 364 4.84 11.13 16.68
C ASN A 364 4.00 12.32 16.18
N ASP A 365 4.51 13.57 16.25
CA ASP A 365 3.84 14.70 15.62
C ASP A 365 4.11 14.71 14.12
N VAL A 366 3.08 15.00 13.32
CA VAL A 366 3.24 15.19 11.88
C VAL A 366 3.93 16.53 11.62
N ILE A 367 5.10 16.49 10.98
CA ILE A 367 5.90 17.69 10.67
C ILE A 367 5.97 18.02 9.18
N GLN A 368 5.53 17.08 8.31
CA GLN A 368 5.51 17.29 6.86
C GLN A 368 4.53 16.33 6.19
N VAL A 369 3.82 16.85 5.17
CA VAL A 369 3.10 16.04 4.18
C VAL A 369 4.06 15.79 3.02
N LYS A 370 4.40 14.51 2.76
CA LYS A 370 5.37 14.13 1.73
C LYS A 370 4.75 14.13 0.32
N ARG A 371 5.60 14.07 -0.70
CA ARG A 371 5.19 14.04 -2.10
C ARG A 371 4.27 12.84 -2.42
N ALA A 372 4.54 11.68 -1.85
CA ALA A 372 3.72 10.48 -2.05
C ALA A 372 2.25 10.68 -1.64
N PHE A 373 1.96 11.46 -0.60
CA PHE A 373 0.60 11.78 -0.21
C PHE A 373 -0.16 12.49 -1.34
N TYR A 374 0.42 13.53 -1.92
CA TYR A 374 -0.22 14.30 -3.00
C TYR A 374 -0.34 13.52 -4.30
N ALA A 375 0.67 12.72 -4.63
CA ALA A 375 0.63 11.84 -5.79
C ALA A 375 -0.49 10.80 -5.66
N MET A 376 -0.63 10.19 -4.49
CA MET A 376 -1.71 9.22 -4.23
C MET A 376 -3.09 9.87 -4.12
N GLN A 377 -3.22 11.15 -3.69
CA GLN A 377 -4.47 11.90 -3.84
C GLN A 377 -4.91 12.00 -5.30
N ASN A 378 -3.97 12.28 -6.22
CA ASN A 378 -4.26 12.35 -7.65
C ASN A 378 -4.73 10.97 -8.17
N VAL A 379 -4.05 9.89 -7.78
CA VAL A 379 -4.43 8.52 -8.12
C VAL A 379 -5.81 8.19 -7.56
N ALA A 380 -6.04 8.38 -6.27
CA ALA A 380 -7.32 8.06 -5.63
C ALA A 380 -8.50 8.89 -6.18
N GLY A 381 -8.24 10.14 -6.54
CA GLY A 381 -9.25 11.02 -7.11
C GLY A 381 -9.70 10.64 -8.52
N VAL A 382 -8.83 9.97 -9.30
CA VAL A 382 -9.12 9.56 -10.69
C VAL A 382 -9.49 8.07 -10.75
N PHE A 383 -8.67 7.18 -10.18
CA PHE A 383 -8.77 5.73 -10.31
C PHE A 383 -9.59 5.11 -9.17
N ASN A 384 -10.78 5.60 -8.93
CA ASN A 384 -11.72 5.04 -7.95
C ASN A 384 -12.66 4.01 -8.62
N HIS A 385 -13.69 3.56 -7.92
CA HIS A 385 -14.65 2.57 -8.40
C HIS A 385 -15.47 3.01 -9.64
N ASP A 386 -15.46 4.30 -10.01
CA ASP A 386 -16.15 4.81 -11.20
C ASP A 386 -15.43 4.44 -12.51
N LEU A 387 -14.25 3.82 -12.41
CA LEU A 387 -13.50 3.32 -13.55
C LEU A 387 -13.64 1.81 -13.72
N THR A 388 -13.95 1.39 -14.96
CA THR A 388 -13.96 -0.02 -15.34
C THR A 388 -12.73 -0.31 -16.20
N ARG A 389 -11.96 -1.34 -15.85
CA ARG A 389 -10.83 -1.81 -16.65
C ARG A 389 -11.30 -2.42 -17.95
N VAL A 390 -10.58 -2.16 -19.04
CA VAL A 390 -10.79 -2.76 -20.37
C VAL A 390 -9.70 -3.80 -20.61
N ALA A 391 -10.06 -5.09 -20.62
CA ALA A 391 -9.10 -6.18 -20.81
C ALA A 391 -8.58 -6.24 -22.25
N ASP A 392 -9.46 -6.11 -23.23
CA ASP A 392 -9.12 -6.08 -24.66
C ASP A 392 -8.92 -4.62 -25.08
N ARG A 393 -7.70 -4.12 -24.86
CA ARG A 393 -7.36 -2.72 -25.10
C ARG A 393 -7.52 -2.32 -26.56
N GLY A 394 -8.20 -1.18 -26.78
CA GLY A 394 -8.21 -0.49 -28.07
C GLY A 394 -6.96 0.37 -28.32
N ILE A 395 -6.14 0.63 -27.26
CA ILE A 395 -4.89 1.39 -27.36
C ILE A 395 -3.68 0.48 -27.36
N THR A 396 -2.73 0.76 -28.26
CA THR A 396 -1.48 0.01 -28.39
C THR A 396 -0.27 0.93 -28.55
N THR A 397 0.91 0.41 -28.28
CA THR A 397 2.22 1.05 -28.57
C THR A 397 3.20 0.01 -29.05
N THR A 398 4.21 0.44 -29.80
CA THR A 398 5.35 -0.42 -30.20
C THR A 398 6.40 -0.52 -29.09
N ASP A 399 6.38 0.38 -28.11
CA ASP A 399 7.30 0.33 -26.98
C ASP A 399 6.83 -0.64 -25.91
N ARG A 400 7.50 -1.79 -25.86
CA ARG A 400 7.26 -2.84 -24.85
C ARG A 400 7.83 -2.54 -23.47
N THR A 401 8.56 -1.44 -23.30
CA THR A 401 9.08 -1.01 -22.01
C THR A 401 8.04 -0.24 -21.20
N LEU A 402 6.91 0.12 -21.80
CA LEU A 402 5.81 0.78 -21.11
C LEU A 402 4.87 -0.23 -20.45
N ALA A 403 4.46 0.08 -19.22
CA ALA A 403 3.20 -0.38 -18.70
C ALA A 403 2.09 0.45 -19.37
N LEU A 404 0.99 -0.18 -19.79
CA LEU A 404 -0.12 0.49 -20.47
C LEU A 404 -1.43 -0.22 -20.14
N TYR A 405 -2.36 0.51 -19.51
CA TYR A 405 -3.68 -0.01 -19.13
C TYR A 405 -4.78 0.90 -19.63
N GLU A 406 -5.91 0.30 -20.03
CA GLU A 406 -7.09 1.01 -20.48
C GLU A 406 -8.24 0.87 -19.48
N TYR A 407 -8.90 2.00 -19.23
CA TYR A 407 -10.11 2.10 -18.41
C TYR A 407 -11.19 2.89 -19.14
N LYS A 408 -12.43 2.75 -18.66
CA LYS A 408 -13.57 3.61 -19.04
C LYS A 408 -14.19 4.19 -17.79
N THR A 409 -14.51 5.49 -17.85
CA THR A 409 -15.28 6.14 -16.80
C THR A 409 -16.74 5.64 -16.81
N ASP A 410 -17.52 5.95 -15.78
CA ASP A 410 -18.97 5.72 -15.70
C ASP A 410 -19.74 6.34 -16.90
N LYS A 411 -19.20 7.42 -17.50
CA LYS A 411 -19.72 8.06 -18.71
C LYS A 411 -19.22 7.43 -20.02
N GLY A 412 -18.48 6.32 -19.93
CA GLY A 412 -17.91 5.63 -21.08
C GLY A 412 -16.71 6.30 -21.73
N LEU A 413 -16.13 7.36 -21.11
CA LEU A 413 -14.96 8.05 -21.65
C LEU A 413 -13.72 7.19 -21.44
N PRO A 414 -12.85 7.01 -22.47
CA PRO A 414 -11.64 6.21 -22.34
C PRO A 414 -10.56 6.95 -21.54
N LEU A 415 -9.77 6.17 -20.79
CA LEU A 415 -8.62 6.62 -20.03
C LEU A 415 -7.49 5.61 -20.20
N PHE A 416 -6.32 6.09 -20.63
CA PHE A 416 -5.14 5.26 -20.90
C PHE A 416 -4.01 5.66 -19.98
N VAL A 417 -3.71 4.86 -18.96
CA VAL A 417 -2.59 5.12 -18.05
C VAL A 417 -1.36 4.34 -18.50
N PHE A 418 -0.20 4.98 -18.41
CA PHE A 418 1.07 4.40 -18.84
C PHE A 418 2.26 5.02 -18.10
N TRP A 419 3.36 4.24 -18.05
CA TRP A 419 4.66 4.69 -17.53
C TRP A 419 5.78 3.78 -18.04
N ASN A 420 7.01 4.29 -18.00
CA ASN A 420 8.19 3.49 -18.28
C ASN A 420 8.51 2.58 -17.09
N ARG A 421 8.57 1.27 -17.32
CA ARG A 421 8.86 0.25 -16.29
C ARG A 421 10.34 0.19 -15.87
N GLY A 422 11.22 0.95 -16.53
CA GLY A 422 12.66 0.94 -16.30
C GLY A 422 13.43 0.04 -17.28
N PRO A 423 14.69 -0.29 -16.97
CA PRO A 423 15.53 -1.14 -17.84
C PRO A 423 14.86 -2.50 -18.08
N VAL A 424 14.78 -2.89 -19.35
CA VAL A 424 14.20 -4.16 -19.76
C VAL A 424 15.16 -4.91 -20.70
N LYS A 425 15.19 -6.25 -20.59
CA LYS A 425 15.76 -7.13 -21.58
C LYS A 425 14.64 -7.80 -22.36
N MET A 426 14.68 -7.70 -23.68
CA MET A 426 13.70 -8.36 -24.55
C MET A 426 14.11 -9.80 -24.78
N LYS A 427 13.27 -10.77 -24.42
CA LYS A 427 13.55 -12.20 -24.63
C LYS A 427 13.47 -12.61 -26.10
N HIS A 428 12.52 -12.01 -26.84
CA HIS A 428 12.29 -12.32 -28.24
C HIS A 428 12.14 -11.05 -29.09
N LEU A 429 13.17 -10.70 -29.84
CA LEU A 429 13.12 -9.58 -30.78
C LEU A 429 12.24 -9.95 -32.00
N GLY A 430 11.25 -9.15 -32.32
CA GLY A 430 10.49 -9.24 -33.57
C GLY A 430 9.17 -10.00 -33.54
N ARG A 431 8.74 -10.56 -32.40
CA ARG A 431 7.42 -11.18 -32.26
C ARG A 431 6.32 -10.11 -32.10
N LYS A 432 5.26 -10.19 -32.92
CA LYS A 432 4.05 -9.37 -32.69
C LYS A 432 3.31 -9.92 -31.48
N VAL A 433 3.14 -9.08 -30.44
CA VAL A 433 2.49 -9.43 -29.19
C VAL A 433 1.18 -8.68 -29.11
N LYS A 434 0.07 -9.38 -28.83
CA LYS A 434 -1.28 -8.83 -28.88
C LYS A 434 -1.92 -8.61 -27.51
N THR A 435 -1.47 -9.36 -26.50
CA THR A 435 -2.04 -9.31 -25.16
C THR A 435 -1.03 -8.84 -24.14
N GLU A 436 -1.52 -8.30 -23.03
CA GLU A 436 -0.70 -7.87 -21.89
C GLU A 436 0.14 -9.02 -21.32
N ALA A 437 -0.46 -10.20 -21.18
CA ALA A 437 0.24 -11.41 -20.73
C ALA A 437 1.38 -11.83 -21.66
N GLU A 438 1.21 -11.65 -22.99
CA GLU A 438 2.28 -11.91 -23.97
C GLU A 438 3.39 -10.86 -23.90
N ILE A 439 3.05 -9.59 -23.65
CA ILE A 439 4.03 -8.50 -23.45
C ILE A 439 4.87 -8.81 -22.22
N GLU A 440 4.23 -9.16 -21.11
CA GLU A 440 4.92 -9.50 -19.87
C GLU A 440 5.79 -10.74 -19.96
N ALA A 441 5.35 -11.75 -20.71
CA ALA A 441 6.15 -12.95 -20.95
C ALA A 441 7.42 -12.69 -21.79
N ASP A 442 7.41 -11.66 -22.65
CA ASP A 442 8.52 -11.31 -23.54
C ASP A 442 9.53 -10.31 -22.94
N VAL A 443 9.15 -9.65 -21.84
CA VAL A 443 9.97 -8.62 -21.19
C VAL A 443 10.56 -9.18 -19.90
N GLU A 444 11.87 -9.06 -19.75
CA GLU A 444 12.57 -9.32 -18.50
C GLU A 444 12.93 -7.99 -17.85
N LEU A 445 12.23 -7.68 -16.77
CA LEU A 445 12.47 -6.48 -15.97
C LEU A 445 13.62 -6.70 -15.00
N ASP A 446 14.34 -5.63 -14.70
CA ASP A 446 15.29 -5.64 -13.59
C ASP A 446 14.53 -5.37 -12.28
N GLY A 447 14.39 -6.39 -11.44
CA GLY A 447 13.71 -6.30 -10.15
C GLY A 447 14.41 -5.37 -9.15
N GLU A 448 15.68 -5.06 -9.37
CA GLU A 448 16.51 -4.19 -8.54
C GLU A 448 16.47 -2.71 -9.00
N ALA A 449 15.92 -2.43 -10.18
CA ALA A 449 15.84 -1.09 -10.75
C ALA A 449 14.70 -0.27 -10.16
N ALA A 450 14.90 0.28 -8.96
CA ALA A 450 13.96 1.19 -8.33
C ALA A 450 13.73 2.45 -9.21
N PRO A 451 12.54 3.09 -9.14
CA PRO A 451 12.33 4.39 -9.77
C PRO A 451 13.34 5.43 -9.28
N GLY A 452 13.81 6.27 -10.20
CA GLY A 452 14.78 7.34 -9.91
C GLY A 452 14.13 8.69 -9.67
N ASP A 453 14.95 9.71 -9.49
CA ASP A 453 14.53 11.10 -9.27
C ASP A 453 14.41 11.91 -10.58
N SER A 454 14.73 11.31 -11.73
CA SER A 454 14.65 11.98 -13.03
C SER A 454 13.21 12.31 -13.42
N PHE A 455 13.02 13.46 -14.04
CA PHE A 455 11.78 13.88 -14.70
C PHE A 455 11.97 13.98 -16.23
N GLU A 456 13.00 13.32 -16.74
CA GLU A 456 13.24 13.28 -18.19
C GLU A 456 12.16 12.43 -18.86
N THR A 457 11.46 13.04 -19.80
CA THR A 457 10.46 12.37 -20.62
C THR A 457 11.08 11.93 -21.96
N ARG A 458 10.52 10.87 -22.52
CA ARG A 458 10.74 10.50 -23.92
C ARG A 458 9.43 10.56 -24.68
N ASP A 459 9.51 10.77 -25.97
CA ASP A 459 8.36 10.85 -26.86
C ASP A 459 7.90 9.44 -27.27
N GLU A 460 6.63 9.15 -27.04
CA GLU A 460 6.01 7.87 -27.36
C GLU A 460 4.90 8.02 -28.40
N THR A 461 4.60 6.94 -29.09
CA THR A 461 3.52 6.85 -30.05
C THR A 461 2.52 5.80 -29.61
N PHE A 462 1.23 6.20 -29.61
CA PHE A 462 0.11 5.32 -29.26
C PHE A 462 -0.88 5.25 -30.42
N GLU A 463 -1.39 4.07 -30.70
CA GLU A 463 -2.45 3.84 -31.66
C GLU A 463 -3.75 3.50 -30.93
N TRP A 464 -4.76 4.30 -31.14
CA TRP A 464 -6.10 4.14 -30.59
C TRP A 464 -7.08 3.73 -31.70
N THR A 465 -7.80 2.61 -31.54
CA THR A 465 -8.75 2.07 -32.52
C THR A 465 -10.21 2.44 -32.24
N GLY A 466 -10.47 3.28 -31.23
CA GLY A 466 -11.81 3.77 -30.92
C GLY A 466 -12.15 5.08 -31.63
N SER A 467 -13.32 5.64 -31.30
CA SER A 467 -13.70 6.97 -31.76
C SER A 467 -12.66 8.01 -31.36
N PRO A 468 -12.40 9.04 -32.19
CA PRO A 468 -11.46 10.09 -31.83
C PRO A 468 -11.81 10.76 -30.50
N LEU A 469 -10.81 10.97 -29.65
CA LEU A 469 -10.99 11.65 -28.37
C LEU A 469 -11.38 13.12 -28.58
N ARG A 470 -12.35 13.60 -27.81
CA ARG A 470 -12.75 15.01 -27.81
C ARG A 470 -11.85 15.79 -26.87
N ASP A 471 -11.18 16.84 -27.40
CA ASP A 471 -10.27 17.67 -26.62
C ASP A 471 -9.29 16.83 -25.77
N PRO A 472 -8.47 15.95 -26.37
CA PRO A 472 -7.64 15.03 -25.61
C PRO A 472 -6.65 15.79 -24.73
N VAL A 473 -6.45 15.25 -23.53
CA VAL A 473 -5.53 15.78 -22.54
C VAL A 473 -4.54 14.71 -22.09
N TRP A 474 -3.33 15.16 -21.81
CA TRP A 474 -2.31 14.39 -21.12
C TRP A 474 -2.20 14.86 -19.67
N VAL A 475 -2.14 13.94 -18.73
CA VAL A 475 -2.12 14.24 -17.30
C VAL A 475 -0.95 13.55 -16.64
N ASP A 476 -0.15 14.32 -15.90
CA ASP A 476 0.90 13.80 -15.03
C ASP A 476 0.35 13.57 -13.61
N LEU A 477 0.37 12.33 -13.15
CA LEU A 477 -0.15 11.96 -11.82
C LEU A 477 0.74 12.44 -10.66
N MET A 478 2.04 12.62 -10.89
CA MET A 478 2.94 13.16 -9.86
C MET A 478 2.55 14.57 -9.44
N THR A 479 2.19 15.42 -10.41
CA THR A 479 1.84 16.83 -10.19
C THR A 479 0.34 17.08 -10.17
N GLY A 480 -0.44 16.21 -10.81
CA GLY A 480 -1.84 16.44 -11.14
C GLY A 480 -2.03 17.47 -12.28
N TRP A 481 -0.99 17.88 -12.99
CA TRP A 481 -1.09 18.86 -14.05
C TRP A 481 -1.71 18.27 -15.31
N ILE A 482 -2.60 19.05 -15.92
CA ILE A 482 -3.38 18.69 -17.12
C ILE A 482 -2.90 19.54 -18.28
N TYR A 483 -2.53 18.89 -19.38
CA TYR A 483 -2.04 19.53 -20.59
C TYR A 483 -2.95 19.20 -21.77
N ALA A 484 -3.25 20.19 -22.61
CA ALA A 484 -3.95 19.96 -23.87
C ALA A 484 -3.01 19.24 -24.85
N VAL A 485 -3.47 18.15 -25.45
CA VAL A 485 -2.75 17.49 -26.53
C VAL A 485 -3.03 18.25 -27.83
N PRO A 486 -2.02 18.92 -28.42
CA PRO A 486 -2.23 19.76 -29.58
C PRO A 486 -2.54 18.92 -30.84
N ALA A 487 -3.19 19.54 -31.83
CA ALA A 487 -3.65 18.86 -33.04
C ALA A 487 -2.51 18.20 -33.84
N GLU A 488 -1.33 18.78 -33.85
CA GLU A 488 -0.14 18.25 -34.52
C GLU A 488 0.44 16.97 -33.87
N ARG A 489 -0.08 16.59 -32.72
CA ARG A 489 0.21 15.31 -32.04
C ARG A 489 -0.89 14.26 -32.22
N GLN A 490 -1.88 14.54 -33.08
CA GLN A 490 -3.04 13.70 -33.33
C GLN A 490 -3.18 13.46 -34.84
N ILE A 491 -3.05 12.22 -35.27
CA ILE A 491 -3.29 11.81 -36.66
C ILE A 491 -4.58 10.99 -36.65
N VAL A 492 -5.67 11.63 -37.08
CA VAL A 492 -7.00 11.00 -37.09
C VAL A 492 -7.17 10.18 -38.36
N HIS A 493 -7.59 8.93 -38.19
CA HIS A 493 -7.87 7.97 -39.26
C HIS A 493 -9.37 7.62 -39.27
N ALA A 494 -9.82 6.95 -40.31
CA ALA A 494 -11.19 6.47 -40.40
C ALA A 494 -11.58 5.49 -39.26
N THR A 495 -10.61 4.78 -38.68
CA THR A 495 -10.80 3.72 -37.67
C THR A 495 -10.13 4.02 -36.33
N GLY A 496 -9.61 5.24 -36.11
CA GLY A 496 -8.94 5.55 -34.85
C GLY A 496 -8.07 6.80 -34.91
N THR A 497 -7.17 6.93 -33.95
CA THR A 497 -6.23 8.05 -33.84
C THR A 497 -4.84 7.57 -33.47
N THR A 498 -3.82 8.02 -34.18
CA THR A 498 -2.43 7.85 -33.74
C THR A 498 -2.02 9.11 -32.97
N PHE A 499 -1.65 8.93 -31.71
CA PHE A 499 -1.05 9.97 -30.88
C PHE A 499 0.47 9.88 -31.01
N VAL A 500 1.13 10.96 -31.41
CA VAL A 500 2.58 11.01 -31.62
C VAL A 500 3.24 11.99 -30.65
N ARG A 501 4.50 11.73 -30.28
CA ARG A 501 5.28 12.59 -29.38
C ARG A 501 4.59 12.82 -28.02
N ILE A 502 3.96 11.80 -27.49
CA ILE A 502 3.33 11.86 -26.17
C ILE A 502 4.41 11.61 -25.10
N PRO A 503 4.59 12.53 -24.14
CA PRO A 503 5.61 12.39 -23.12
C PRO A 503 5.33 11.18 -22.22
N ALA A 504 6.36 10.36 -21.99
CA ALA A 504 6.33 9.25 -21.03
C ALA A 504 7.65 9.21 -20.25
N TYR A 505 7.57 8.85 -18.97
CA TYR A 505 8.74 8.65 -18.11
C TYR A 505 8.43 7.56 -17.06
N ASP A 506 9.28 7.38 -16.07
CA ASP A 506 9.14 6.34 -15.05
C ASP A 506 8.11 6.64 -13.94
N SER A 507 7.23 7.63 -14.18
CA SER A 507 6.08 7.95 -13.33
C SER A 507 4.78 7.85 -14.13
N PRO A 508 3.67 7.40 -13.52
CA PRO A 508 2.41 7.25 -14.21
C PRO A 508 1.84 8.56 -14.77
N CYS A 509 1.48 8.50 -16.05
CA CYS A 509 0.76 9.53 -16.78
C CYS A 509 -0.44 8.90 -17.46
N PHE A 510 -1.41 9.71 -17.89
CA PHE A 510 -2.53 9.19 -18.67
C PHE A 510 -3.04 10.14 -19.75
N LEU A 511 -3.61 9.54 -20.79
CA LEU A 511 -4.38 10.22 -21.84
C LEU A 511 -5.87 9.97 -21.60
N THR A 512 -6.69 11.01 -21.81
CA THR A 512 -8.16 10.91 -21.75
C THR A 512 -8.80 12.09 -22.46
N GLU A 513 -10.11 12.13 -22.50
CA GLU A 513 -10.85 13.33 -22.88
C GLU A 513 -10.86 14.38 -21.75
N ARG A 514 -10.81 15.66 -22.11
CA ARG A 514 -10.86 16.76 -21.14
C ARG A 514 -12.05 16.64 -20.17
N ALA A 515 -13.21 16.24 -20.68
CA ALA A 515 -14.45 16.08 -19.89
C ALA A 515 -14.37 15.02 -18.78
N ALA A 516 -13.37 14.13 -18.80
CA ALA A 516 -13.14 13.13 -17.75
C ALA A 516 -12.46 13.72 -16.50
N VAL A 517 -11.74 14.85 -16.64
CA VAL A 517 -10.87 15.40 -15.58
C VAL A 517 -11.09 16.88 -15.28
N LEU A 518 -11.73 17.60 -16.19
CA LEU A 518 -12.11 19.00 -16.01
C LEU A 518 -13.61 19.16 -16.33
N PRO A 519 -14.36 19.91 -15.49
CA PRO A 519 -15.78 20.17 -15.72
C PRO A 519 -16.04 21.00 -16.98
#